data_cdb6d92d889aeb8083adf18cacc85ef8
#
_entry.id   cdb6d92d889aeb8083adf18cacc85ef8
#
_cell.length_a   1.000
_cell.length_b   1.000
_cell.length_c   1.000
_cell.angle_alpha   90.00
_cell.angle_beta   90.00
_cell.angle_gamma   90.00
#
_symmetry.space_group_name_H-M   'P 1'
#
loop_
_entity.id
_entity.type
_entity.pdbx_description
1 polymer ?
#
loop_
_entity_poly.entity_id
_entity_poly.type
_entity_poly.pdbx_seq_one_letter_code
_entity_poly.pdbx_strand_id
1 'polypeptide(L)'
;APRPFVDKAGIFSGAKERIFQSSPDMFETMSSPLNDDLSEVIVSRESATMVPNQWRINLETAAETQITFNQDRHPEITSARRERFTINRADGFESRVTVTLPTGYSDGTRLPAMFWFYPREYSEQEAYDEGFQTFNKNRFPNVGARSMSILTLLGYALVEPDVPIVGPEGQRNDEYPHDLRNTLAATIDEIVARGWVDRSRLGIGGHSYGAFGTANAMVQTPFFKAGIAGDGNYNRSLTPAGFQSERRYLWEAQDLYIEMSPFFQADRLSGSLLMYHGMDDHNVGTHPIHSDRLFHALEVLGKTASMYKYPFEDHGPATYETTLDLWARWV
;
A
#
# COMPACT_ATOMS: atom_id res chain seq x y z
N ALA A 1 -2.83 12.29 -13.32
CA ALA A 1 -3.51 11.31 -12.46
C ALA A 1 -4.71 10.72 -13.22
N PRO A 2 -5.04 9.44 -13.01
CA PRO A 2 -6.22 8.85 -13.61
C PRO A 2 -7.48 9.65 -13.26
N ARG A 3 -8.33 9.89 -14.24
CA ARG A 3 -9.59 10.61 -14.07
C ARG A 3 -10.74 9.60 -14.16
N PRO A 4 -11.42 9.29 -13.04
CA PRO A 4 -12.59 8.42 -13.08
C PRO A 4 -13.62 8.90 -14.10
N PHE A 5 -14.29 7.96 -14.75
CA PHE A 5 -15.30 8.26 -15.76
C PHE A 5 -16.39 7.19 -15.78
N VAL A 6 -17.52 7.53 -16.40
CA VAL A 6 -18.62 6.62 -16.69
C VAL A 6 -19.01 6.76 -18.14
N ASP A 7 -19.05 5.63 -18.85
CA ASP A 7 -19.54 5.53 -20.21
C ASP A 7 -20.88 4.75 -20.24
N LYS A 8 -21.83 5.27 -21.00
CA LYS A 8 -23.04 4.54 -21.38
C LYS A 8 -22.71 3.69 -22.62
N ALA A 9 -22.95 2.40 -22.54
CA ALA A 9 -22.65 1.47 -23.63
C ALA A 9 -23.94 0.85 -24.17
N GLY A 10 -24.08 0.85 -25.50
CA GLY A 10 -25.16 0.15 -26.20
C GLY A 10 -24.86 -1.36 -26.24
N ILE A 11 -25.70 -2.18 -25.59
CA ILE A 11 -25.48 -3.63 -25.46
C ILE A 11 -25.35 -4.32 -26.82
N PHE A 12 -26.15 -3.90 -27.81
CA PHE A 12 -26.14 -4.51 -29.13
C PHE A 12 -25.17 -3.85 -30.12
N SER A 13 -24.96 -2.54 -30.00
CA SER A 13 -24.12 -1.78 -30.94
C SER A 13 -22.66 -1.68 -30.56
N GLY A 14 -22.34 -1.90 -29.27
CA GLY A 14 -21.01 -1.64 -28.69
C GLY A 14 -20.65 -0.15 -28.64
N ALA A 15 -21.53 0.75 -29.11
CA ALA A 15 -21.28 2.19 -29.07
C ALA A 15 -21.15 2.68 -27.63
N LYS A 16 -20.16 3.55 -27.37
CA LYS A 16 -19.90 4.13 -26.05
C LYS A 16 -20.07 5.65 -26.11
N GLU A 17 -20.70 6.19 -25.11
CA GLU A 17 -20.87 7.63 -24.90
C GLU A 17 -20.39 8.00 -23.50
N ARG A 18 -19.45 8.94 -23.40
CA ARG A 18 -18.97 9.44 -22.12
C ARG A 18 -20.02 10.33 -21.49
N ILE A 19 -20.63 9.89 -20.37
CA ILE A 19 -21.66 10.65 -19.67
C ILE A 19 -21.13 11.40 -18.44
N PHE A 20 -20.01 10.95 -17.87
CA PHE A 20 -19.35 11.60 -16.75
C PHE A 20 -17.84 11.41 -16.81
N GLN A 21 -17.10 12.44 -16.42
CA GLN A 21 -15.66 12.35 -16.20
C GLN A 21 -15.22 13.35 -15.13
N SER A 22 -14.44 12.87 -14.15
CA SER A 22 -13.85 13.70 -13.12
C SER A 22 -13.07 14.87 -13.71
N SER A 23 -13.12 16.03 -13.06
CA SER A 23 -12.34 17.19 -13.45
C SER A 23 -10.83 16.94 -13.27
N PRO A 24 -9.94 17.73 -13.91
CA PRO A 24 -8.50 17.55 -13.79
C PRO A 24 -7.96 17.79 -12.37
N ASP A 25 -8.64 18.65 -11.60
CA ASP A 25 -8.19 19.13 -10.30
C ASP A 25 -8.92 18.51 -9.11
N MET A 26 -9.86 17.59 -9.39
CA MET A 26 -10.65 16.86 -8.41
C MET A 26 -10.51 15.37 -8.61
N PHE A 27 -10.85 14.61 -7.58
CA PHE A 27 -11.14 13.20 -7.69
C PHE A 27 -12.64 13.01 -7.48
N GLU A 28 -13.34 12.64 -8.54
CA GLU A 28 -14.78 12.51 -8.55
C GLU A 28 -15.17 11.13 -9.02
N THR A 29 -16.10 10.51 -8.31
CA THR A 29 -16.66 9.21 -8.67
C THR A 29 -18.18 9.28 -8.61
N MET A 30 -18.86 8.77 -9.64
CA MET A 30 -20.31 8.59 -9.60
C MET A 30 -20.63 7.49 -8.61
N SER A 31 -21.33 7.85 -7.53
CA SER A 31 -21.69 6.93 -6.44
C SER A 31 -23.01 6.19 -6.73
N SER A 32 -23.99 6.89 -7.30
CA SER A 32 -25.31 6.33 -7.59
C SER A 32 -26.04 7.15 -8.64
N PRO A 33 -26.76 6.52 -9.57
CA PRO A 33 -27.79 7.21 -10.35
C PRO A 33 -29.02 7.49 -9.48
N LEU A 34 -29.75 8.56 -9.78
CA LEU A 34 -31.00 8.92 -9.13
C LEU A 34 -32.25 8.60 -9.98
N ASN A 35 -32.03 8.36 -11.28
CA ASN A 35 -33.06 8.00 -12.21
C ASN A 35 -32.53 7.06 -13.31
N ASP A 36 -33.42 6.41 -14.02
CA ASP A 36 -33.08 5.38 -15.02
C ASP A 36 -32.42 5.95 -16.28
N ASP A 37 -32.68 7.22 -16.61
CA ASP A 37 -32.08 7.90 -17.77
C ASP A 37 -30.70 8.45 -17.51
N LEU A 38 -30.23 8.37 -16.25
CA LEU A 38 -28.95 8.87 -15.76
C LEU A 38 -28.78 10.38 -15.87
N SER A 39 -29.88 11.16 -16.01
CA SER A 39 -29.81 12.62 -16.07
C SER A 39 -29.45 13.22 -14.70
N GLU A 40 -29.75 12.54 -13.59
CA GLU A 40 -29.37 12.94 -12.24
C GLU A 40 -28.58 11.86 -11.51
N VAL A 41 -27.47 12.26 -10.91
CA VAL A 41 -26.53 11.35 -10.23
C VAL A 41 -26.03 11.92 -8.90
N ILE A 42 -25.60 11.03 -8.02
CA ILE A 42 -24.79 11.38 -6.86
C ILE A 42 -23.32 11.18 -7.22
N VAL A 43 -22.52 12.21 -7.00
CA VAL A 43 -21.07 12.19 -7.20
C VAL A 43 -20.37 12.44 -5.87
N SER A 44 -19.45 11.54 -5.51
CA SER A 44 -18.49 11.80 -4.45
C SER A 44 -17.35 12.65 -5.03
N ARG A 45 -17.09 13.78 -4.39
CA ARG A 45 -16.08 14.75 -4.85
C ARG A 45 -15.12 15.07 -3.71
N GLU A 46 -13.82 14.99 -4.00
CA GLU A 46 -12.74 15.35 -3.10
C GLU A 46 -11.57 16.00 -3.85
N SER A 47 -10.70 16.68 -3.11
CA SER A 47 -9.41 17.14 -3.62
C SER A 47 -8.32 16.88 -2.57
N ALA A 48 -7.07 17.18 -2.88
CA ALA A 48 -5.97 17.05 -1.91
C ALA A 48 -6.19 17.88 -0.62
N THR A 49 -7.08 18.89 -0.65
CA THR A 49 -7.37 19.79 0.47
C THR A 49 -8.86 19.86 0.86
N MET A 50 -9.71 19.12 0.15
CA MET A 50 -11.14 19.09 0.40
C MET A 50 -11.58 17.66 0.70
N VAL A 51 -12.16 17.45 1.89
CA VAL A 51 -12.70 16.15 2.30
C VAL A 51 -13.77 15.66 1.35
N PRO A 52 -13.93 14.34 1.19
CA PRO A 52 -14.98 13.77 0.36
C PRO A 52 -16.36 14.25 0.80
N ASN A 53 -17.11 14.82 -0.15
CA ASN A 53 -18.50 15.19 0.01
C ASN A 53 -19.34 14.66 -1.15
N GLN A 54 -20.65 14.50 -0.91
CA GLN A 54 -21.61 14.04 -1.93
C GLN A 54 -22.30 15.24 -2.55
N TRP A 55 -22.47 15.18 -3.86
CA TRP A 55 -23.11 16.20 -4.68
C TRP A 55 -24.17 15.54 -5.55
N ARG A 56 -25.37 16.13 -5.61
CA ARG A 56 -26.35 15.81 -6.63
C ARG A 56 -26.04 16.65 -7.85
N ILE A 57 -25.88 16.01 -8.99
CA ILE A 57 -25.53 16.67 -10.26
C ILE A 57 -26.56 16.26 -11.31
N ASN A 58 -27.10 17.26 -12.00
CA ASN A 58 -27.85 17.03 -13.23
C ASN A 58 -26.87 17.08 -14.41
N LEU A 59 -26.69 15.95 -15.11
CA LEU A 59 -25.66 15.82 -16.16
C LEU A 59 -26.03 16.58 -17.46
N GLU A 60 -27.31 16.92 -17.66
CA GLU A 60 -27.77 17.67 -18.84
C GLU A 60 -27.59 19.19 -18.67
N THR A 61 -27.95 19.68 -17.48
CA THR A 61 -27.95 21.12 -17.18
C THR A 61 -26.69 21.58 -16.44
N ALA A 62 -25.88 20.64 -15.97
CA ALA A 62 -24.74 20.88 -15.06
C ALA A 62 -25.12 21.57 -13.73
N ALA A 63 -26.40 21.50 -13.34
CA ALA A 63 -26.82 22.01 -12.04
C ALA A 63 -26.33 21.10 -10.92
N GLU A 64 -25.72 21.70 -9.89
CA GLU A 64 -25.12 20.99 -8.78
C GLU A 64 -25.70 21.44 -7.44
N THR A 65 -25.87 20.49 -6.53
CA THR A 65 -26.27 20.77 -5.14
C THR A 65 -25.46 19.87 -4.21
N GLN A 66 -24.74 20.47 -3.25
CA GLN A 66 -24.05 19.74 -2.22
C GLN A 66 -25.03 19.10 -1.25
N ILE A 67 -24.85 17.81 -0.96
CA ILE A 67 -25.73 17.02 -0.08
C ILE A 67 -25.10 16.83 1.30
N THR A 68 -23.78 16.59 1.36
CA THR A 68 -23.06 16.37 2.64
C THR A 68 -22.08 17.50 2.90
N PHE A 69 -21.78 17.74 4.19
CA PHE A 69 -20.92 18.82 4.65
C PHE A 69 -19.89 18.29 5.63
N ASN A 70 -19.17 17.24 5.19
CA ASN A 70 -18.10 16.64 5.97
C ASN A 70 -16.98 17.64 6.20
N GLN A 71 -16.34 17.53 7.36
CA GLN A 71 -15.22 18.36 7.75
C GLN A 71 -13.99 17.51 8.01
N ASP A 72 -12.83 18.05 7.78
CA ASP A 72 -11.57 17.45 8.18
C ASP A 72 -11.51 17.32 9.71
N ARG A 73 -11.31 16.11 10.20
CA ARG A 73 -11.24 15.81 11.63
C ARG A 73 -9.79 15.70 12.14
N HIS A 74 -8.83 15.69 11.22
CA HIS A 74 -7.42 15.44 11.52
C HIS A 74 -6.49 16.38 10.72
N PRO A 75 -6.71 17.72 10.78
CA PRO A 75 -5.93 18.68 10.00
C PRO A 75 -4.43 18.62 10.32
N GLU A 76 -4.07 18.19 11.52
CA GLU A 76 -2.68 17.98 11.96
C GLU A 76 -1.95 16.89 11.16
N ILE A 77 -2.70 15.94 10.56
CA ILE A 77 -2.16 14.89 9.70
C ILE A 77 -2.38 15.23 8.21
N THR A 78 -3.59 15.65 7.88
CA THR A 78 -4.03 15.79 6.50
C THR A 78 -3.39 16.99 5.81
N SER A 79 -3.00 18.03 6.56
CA SER A 79 -2.26 19.20 6.06
C SER A 79 -0.74 18.98 5.91
N ALA A 80 -0.23 17.79 6.25
CA ALA A 80 1.17 17.45 6.11
C ALA A 80 1.65 17.60 4.66
N ARG A 81 2.89 18.09 4.49
CA ARG A 81 3.52 18.27 3.17
C ARG A 81 3.73 16.92 2.50
N ARG A 82 3.20 16.77 1.27
CA ARG A 82 3.37 15.55 0.46
C ARG A 82 4.17 15.84 -0.78
N GLU A 83 5.27 15.10 -0.91
CA GLU A 83 6.14 15.13 -2.07
C GLU A 83 5.92 13.86 -2.91
N ARG A 84 5.78 14.03 -4.23
CA ARG A 84 5.62 12.93 -5.18
C ARG A 84 6.64 13.06 -6.28
N PHE A 85 7.35 11.97 -6.54
CA PHE A 85 8.41 11.94 -7.53
C PHE A 85 8.59 10.53 -8.08
N THR A 86 9.34 10.43 -9.17
CA THR A 86 9.77 9.15 -9.77
C THR A 86 11.19 8.86 -9.33
N ILE A 87 11.47 7.60 -9.06
CA ILE A 87 12.83 7.06 -8.85
C ILE A 87 13.18 6.18 -10.05
N ASN A 88 14.50 6.07 -10.32
CA ASN A 88 15.05 5.16 -11.31
C ASN A 88 15.78 4.04 -10.60
N ARG A 89 15.37 2.80 -10.83
CA ARG A 89 16.04 1.60 -10.36
C ARG A 89 17.35 1.39 -11.15
N ALA A 90 18.25 0.58 -10.60
CA ALA A 90 19.52 0.26 -11.25
C ALA A 90 19.35 -0.46 -12.60
N ASP A 91 18.25 -1.17 -12.79
CA ASP A 91 17.87 -1.84 -14.05
C ASP A 91 17.17 -0.91 -15.06
N GLY A 92 16.98 0.37 -14.71
CA GLY A 92 16.34 1.37 -15.55
C GLY A 92 14.83 1.46 -15.42
N PHE A 93 14.20 0.63 -14.57
CA PHE A 93 12.76 0.72 -14.32
C PHE A 93 12.43 1.97 -13.51
N GLU A 94 11.40 2.70 -13.91
CA GLU A 94 10.91 3.89 -13.22
C GLU A 94 9.71 3.56 -12.35
N SER A 95 9.74 3.99 -11.08
CA SER A 95 8.59 3.84 -10.18
C SER A 95 8.33 5.11 -9.37
N ARG A 96 7.13 5.22 -8.82
CA ARG A 96 6.65 6.42 -8.11
C ARG A 96 6.79 6.26 -6.62
N VAL A 97 7.07 7.37 -5.95
CA VAL A 97 7.17 7.45 -4.50
C VAL A 97 6.37 8.64 -4.01
N THR A 98 5.63 8.44 -2.91
CA THR A 98 5.10 9.55 -2.10
C THR A 98 5.84 9.60 -0.77
N VAL A 99 6.24 10.80 -0.38
CA VAL A 99 6.77 11.07 0.96
C VAL A 99 5.87 12.09 1.64
N THR A 100 5.37 11.74 2.82
CA THR A 100 4.63 12.65 3.70
C THR A 100 5.55 13.09 4.81
N LEU A 101 5.85 14.39 4.86
CA LEU A 101 6.68 15.01 5.88
C LEU A 101 5.78 15.55 7.02
N PRO A 102 6.17 15.45 8.29
CA PRO A 102 5.38 15.94 9.42
C PRO A 102 4.95 17.40 9.24
N THR A 103 3.80 17.75 9.78
CA THR A 103 3.37 19.16 9.87
C THR A 103 4.41 19.95 10.66
N GLY A 104 4.86 21.09 10.11
CA GLY A 104 5.95 21.89 10.71
C GLY A 104 7.36 21.40 10.38
N TYR A 105 7.52 20.45 9.44
CA TYR A 105 8.85 20.06 8.96
C TYR A 105 9.63 21.26 8.43
N SER A 106 10.89 21.36 8.84
CA SER A 106 11.84 22.37 8.36
C SER A 106 12.92 21.73 7.49
N ASP A 107 13.15 22.28 6.31
CA ASP A 107 14.15 21.80 5.37
C ASP A 107 15.55 21.74 6.05
N GLY A 108 16.29 20.68 5.80
CA GLY A 108 17.58 20.40 6.41
C GLY A 108 17.55 19.51 7.65
N THR A 109 16.37 19.23 8.21
CA THR A 109 16.22 18.26 9.30
C THR A 109 16.05 16.87 8.71
N ARG A 110 16.94 15.92 9.11
CA ARG A 110 16.84 14.52 8.70
C ARG A 110 15.99 13.74 9.71
N LEU A 111 14.86 13.22 9.23
CA LEU A 111 13.87 12.52 10.04
C LEU A 111 14.12 10.99 10.08
N PRO A 112 13.65 10.29 11.12
CA PRO A 112 13.38 8.87 11.00
C PRO A 112 12.27 8.67 9.95
N ALA A 113 12.27 7.52 9.27
CA ALA A 113 11.24 7.24 8.27
C ALA A 113 10.63 5.87 8.46
N MET A 114 9.32 5.79 8.16
CA MET A 114 8.58 4.55 8.07
C MET A 114 8.15 4.34 6.63
N PHE A 115 8.58 3.24 6.03
CA PHE A 115 8.14 2.79 4.72
C PHE A 115 6.86 1.98 4.89
N TRP A 116 5.82 2.30 4.11
CA TRP A 116 4.59 1.54 4.07
C TRP A 116 4.21 1.26 2.63
N PHE A 117 4.11 -0.01 2.23
CA PHE A 117 3.98 -0.37 0.83
C PHE A 117 3.23 -1.68 0.62
N TYR A 118 2.87 -1.90 -0.63
CA TYR A 118 2.24 -3.14 -1.10
C TYR A 118 2.81 -3.47 -2.49
N PRO A 119 3.59 -4.55 -2.67
CA PRO A 119 4.14 -4.92 -3.97
C PRO A 119 3.02 -5.22 -4.97
N ARG A 120 3.27 -4.94 -6.25
CA ARG A 120 2.37 -5.26 -7.35
C ARG A 120 3.14 -5.78 -8.53
N GLU A 121 2.56 -6.70 -9.28
CA GLU A 121 3.21 -7.45 -10.33
C GLU A 121 2.81 -6.92 -11.72
N TYR A 122 3.79 -6.65 -12.56
CA TYR A 122 3.62 -6.08 -13.89
C TYR A 122 4.44 -6.87 -14.91
N SER A 123 4.05 -6.82 -16.20
CA SER A 123 4.84 -7.42 -17.28
C SER A 123 6.03 -6.55 -17.69
N GLU A 124 5.85 -5.23 -17.65
CA GLU A 124 6.80 -4.25 -18.15
C GLU A 124 6.46 -2.83 -17.69
N GLN A 125 7.28 -1.84 -18.05
CA GLN A 125 7.09 -0.43 -17.68
C GLN A 125 5.75 0.13 -18.16
N GLU A 126 5.35 -0.14 -19.40
CA GLU A 126 4.09 0.37 -19.97
C GLU A 126 2.88 -0.13 -19.16
N ALA A 127 2.88 -1.42 -18.82
CA ALA A 127 1.83 -2.00 -17.96
C ALA A 127 1.78 -1.37 -16.57
N TYR A 128 2.93 -0.99 -16.00
CA TYR A 128 2.99 -0.24 -14.75
C TYR A 128 2.45 1.19 -14.93
N ASP A 129 2.83 1.89 -16.00
CA ASP A 129 2.42 3.27 -16.25
C ASP A 129 0.92 3.41 -16.50
N GLU A 130 0.32 2.42 -17.17
CA GLU A 130 -1.12 2.33 -17.42
C GLU A 130 -1.89 1.71 -16.26
N GLY A 131 -1.22 0.98 -15.40
CA GLY A 131 -1.81 0.20 -14.33
C GLY A 131 -2.35 1.02 -13.17
N PHE A 132 -2.86 0.29 -12.17
CA PHE A 132 -3.35 0.88 -10.94
C PHE A 132 -2.21 1.55 -10.17
N GLN A 133 -2.35 2.83 -9.91
CA GLN A 133 -1.42 3.60 -9.09
C GLN A 133 -1.91 3.61 -7.64
N THR A 134 -0.98 3.52 -6.70
CA THR A 134 -1.28 3.43 -5.26
C THR A 134 -2.10 4.62 -4.78
N PHE A 135 -1.94 5.81 -5.42
CA PHE A 135 -2.71 6.99 -5.05
C PHE A 135 -2.95 7.93 -6.24
N ASN A 136 -4.01 8.72 -6.12
CA ASN A 136 -4.30 9.83 -7.01
C ASN A 136 -3.95 11.14 -6.29
N LYS A 137 -3.23 12.06 -6.96
CA LYS A 137 -2.80 13.35 -6.38
C LYS A 137 -3.96 14.22 -5.91
N ASN A 138 -5.16 14.01 -6.45
CA ASN A 138 -6.37 14.76 -6.12
C ASN A 138 -7.19 14.11 -4.99
N ARG A 139 -6.77 12.95 -4.47
CA ARG A 139 -7.47 12.35 -3.33
C ARG A 139 -7.13 13.07 -2.04
N PHE A 140 -8.16 13.22 -1.20
CA PHE A 140 -7.97 13.67 0.18
C PHE A 140 -7.20 12.62 0.97
N PRO A 141 -6.29 13.02 1.86
CA PRO A 141 -5.56 12.08 2.70
C PRO A 141 -6.47 11.24 3.57
N ASN A 142 -6.37 9.93 3.45
CA ASN A 142 -7.15 9.00 4.25
C ASN A 142 -6.41 8.62 5.54
N VAL A 143 -7.07 8.83 6.69
CA VAL A 143 -6.59 8.38 8.01
C VAL A 143 -7.49 7.22 8.45
N GLY A 144 -7.13 6.01 8.06
CA GLY A 144 -7.87 4.78 8.39
C GLY A 144 -7.10 3.90 9.38
N ALA A 145 -7.71 2.80 9.80
CA ALA A 145 -7.17 1.87 10.80
C ALA A 145 -5.76 1.34 10.48
N ARG A 146 -5.40 1.25 9.21
CA ARG A 146 -4.08 0.80 8.74
C ARG A 146 -3.20 1.93 8.22
N SER A 147 -3.56 3.19 8.50
CA SER A 147 -2.78 4.34 8.05
C SER A 147 -1.60 4.59 8.97
N MET A 148 -0.40 4.54 8.42
CA MET A 148 0.83 4.94 9.12
C MET A 148 0.96 6.46 9.28
N SER A 149 0.01 7.25 8.79
CA SER A 149 0.04 8.73 8.91
C SER A 149 0.10 9.22 10.35
N ILE A 150 -0.37 8.41 11.31
CA ILE A 150 -0.24 8.71 12.73
C ILE A 150 1.23 8.92 13.17
N LEU A 151 2.17 8.23 12.53
CA LEU A 151 3.60 8.36 12.86
C LEU A 151 4.16 9.74 12.48
N THR A 152 3.50 10.48 11.58
CA THR A 152 3.92 11.86 11.26
C THR A 152 3.74 12.79 12.45
N LEU A 153 2.77 12.52 13.34
CA LEU A 153 2.61 13.25 14.61
C LEU A 153 3.78 13.05 15.58
N LEU A 154 4.53 11.99 15.38
CA LEU A 154 5.70 11.63 16.20
C LEU A 154 7.03 12.03 15.52
N GLY A 155 6.96 12.79 14.43
CA GLY A 155 8.12 13.30 13.73
C GLY A 155 8.75 12.33 12.74
N TYR A 156 8.05 11.27 12.32
CA TYR A 156 8.51 10.38 11.25
C TYR A 156 8.10 10.91 9.88
N ALA A 157 8.96 10.76 8.89
CA ALA A 157 8.54 10.80 7.50
C ALA A 157 7.84 9.49 7.15
N LEU A 158 6.68 9.56 6.51
CA LEU A 158 6.03 8.39 5.92
C LEU A 158 6.42 8.28 4.45
N VAL A 159 6.99 7.15 4.07
CA VAL A 159 7.46 6.86 2.70
C VAL A 159 6.63 5.75 2.09
N GLU A 160 5.92 6.05 1.03
CA GLU A 160 5.01 5.14 0.34
C GLU A 160 5.49 4.94 -1.11
N PRO A 161 6.44 4.01 -1.34
CA PRO A 161 6.88 3.68 -2.67
C PRO A 161 5.89 2.74 -3.35
N ASP A 162 5.68 2.92 -4.66
CA ASP A 162 5.21 1.83 -5.50
C ASP A 162 6.37 0.84 -5.65
N VAL A 163 6.10 -0.45 -5.38
CA VAL A 163 7.09 -1.52 -5.47
C VAL A 163 6.68 -2.49 -6.58
N PRO A 164 7.00 -2.17 -7.84
CA PRO A 164 6.72 -3.04 -8.96
C PRO A 164 7.64 -4.25 -8.97
N ILE A 165 7.04 -5.42 -9.10
CA ILE A 165 7.67 -6.69 -9.39
C ILE A 165 7.46 -6.96 -10.88
N VAL A 166 8.52 -7.14 -11.64
CA VAL A 166 8.46 -7.07 -13.10
C VAL A 166 9.01 -8.31 -13.75
N GLY A 167 8.25 -8.88 -14.66
CA GLY A 167 8.68 -10.03 -15.42
C GLY A 167 7.65 -10.48 -16.46
N PRO A 168 8.03 -11.36 -17.38
CA PRO A 168 7.13 -11.88 -18.40
C PRO A 168 5.88 -12.52 -17.80
N GLU A 169 4.82 -12.60 -18.57
CA GLU A 169 3.61 -13.28 -18.14
C GLU A 169 3.91 -14.73 -17.70
N GLY A 170 3.38 -15.12 -16.54
CA GLY A 170 3.65 -16.42 -15.93
C GLY A 170 5.00 -16.53 -15.20
N GLN A 171 5.86 -15.51 -15.24
CA GLN A 171 7.19 -15.49 -14.61
C GLN A 171 7.47 -14.17 -13.89
N ARG A 172 6.44 -13.38 -13.56
CA ARG A 172 6.60 -12.04 -12.96
C ARG A 172 7.35 -12.05 -11.64
N ASN A 173 7.30 -13.16 -10.92
CA ASN A 173 7.91 -13.29 -9.59
C ASN A 173 9.35 -13.83 -9.61
N ASP A 174 9.90 -14.19 -10.76
CA ASP A 174 11.24 -14.80 -10.84
C ASP A 174 12.34 -13.88 -10.29
N GLU A 175 12.16 -12.57 -10.42
CA GLU A 175 13.08 -11.55 -9.91
C GLU A 175 12.56 -10.83 -8.64
N TYR A 176 11.60 -11.42 -7.90
CA TYR A 176 10.96 -10.76 -6.78
C TYR A 176 11.93 -10.17 -5.74
N PRO A 177 12.92 -10.89 -5.20
CA PRO A 177 13.86 -10.33 -4.23
C PRO A 177 14.70 -9.20 -4.80
N HIS A 178 15.10 -9.32 -6.07
CA HIS A 178 15.90 -8.34 -6.79
C HIS A 178 15.13 -7.03 -6.99
N ASP A 179 13.91 -7.11 -7.48
CA ASP A 179 13.05 -5.96 -7.74
C ASP A 179 12.67 -5.22 -6.47
N LEU A 180 12.30 -5.96 -5.43
CA LEU A 180 12.03 -5.42 -4.11
C LEU A 180 13.23 -4.63 -3.58
N ARG A 181 14.41 -5.23 -3.60
CA ARG A 181 15.66 -4.61 -3.13
C ARG A 181 16.00 -3.36 -3.93
N ASN A 182 15.95 -3.42 -5.26
CA ASN A 182 16.32 -2.31 -6.14
C ASN A 182 15.38 -1.12 -5.96
N THR A 183 14.09 -1.35 -5.85
CA THR A 183 13.10 -0.29 -5.61
C THR A 183 13.33 0.38 -4.25
N LEU A 184 13.53 -0.42 -3.20
CA LEU A 184 13.77 0.11 -1.86
C LEU A 184 15.10 0.87 -1.78
N ALA A 185 16.17 0.36 -2.40
CA ALA A 185 17.48 1.02 -2.43
C ALA A 185 17.40 2.38 -3.15
N ALA A 186 16.81 2.42 -4.36
CA ALA A 186 16.65 3.66 -5.12
C ALA A 186 15.79 4.68 -4.37
N THR A 187 14.71 4.22 -3.70
CA THR A 187 13.88 5.10 -2.86
C THR A 187 14.69 5.70 -1.70
N ILE A 188 15.44 4.87 -0.98
CA ILE A 188 16.28 5.30 0.15
C ILE A 188 17.33 6.31 -0.32
N ASP A 189 18.02 6.02 -1.41
CA ASP A 189 19.06 6.89 -1.95
C ASP A 189 18.51 8.27 -2.31
N GLU A 190 17.36 8.33 -2.97
CA GLU A 190 16.72 9.58 -3.37
C GLU A 190 16.25 10.42 -2.18
N ILE A 191 15.54 9.83 -1.21
CA ILE A 191 15.04 10.60 -0.04
C ILE A 191 16.16 11.06 0.90
N VAL A 192 17.27 10.32 0.96
CA VAL A 192 18.46 10.72 1.68
C VAL A 192 19.20 11.83 0.95
N ALA A 193 19.32 11.77 -0.38
CA ALA A 193 19.92 12.81 -1.22
C ALA A 193 19.14 14.13 -1.11
N ARG A 194 17.81 14.08 -1.01
CA ARG A 194 16.93 15.25 -0.75
C ARG A 194 17.10 15.82 0.65
N GLY A 195 17.80 15.15 1.54
CA GLY A 195 18.05 15.61 2.91
C GLY A 195 16.86 15.44 3.87
N TRP A 196 15.83 14.69 3.47
CA TRP A 196 14.61 14.52 4.28
C TRP A 196 14.75 13.47 5.37
N VAL A 197 15.56 12.43 5.14
CA VAL A 197 15.59 11.22 5.96
C VAL A 197 17.01 10.85 6.40
N ASP A 198 17.11 10.34 7.62
CA ASP A 198 18.31 9.71 8.15
C ASP A 198 18.33 8.23 7.78
N ARG A 199 19.28 7.83 6.93
CA ARG A 199 19.48 6.45 6.47
C ARG A 199 19.63 5.43 7.62
N SER A 200 20.11 5.86 8.77
CA SER A 200 20.31 4.96 9.92
C SER A 200 19.04 4.69 10.73
N ARG A 201 17.94 5.42 10.46
CA ARG A 201 16.68 5.37 11.22
C ARG A 201 15.48 5.05 10.32
N LEU A 202 15.57 3.90 9.63
CA LEU A 202 14.52 3.44 8.71
C LEU A 202 13.75 2.28 9.31
N GLY A 203 12.42 2.39 9.29
CA GLY A 203 11.47 1.31 9.52
C GLY A 203 10.73 0.96 8.23
N ILE A 204 10.17 -0.24 8.18
CA ILE A 204 9.40 -0.73 7.04
C ILE A 204 8.16 -1.46 7.53
N GLY A 205 7.06 -1.41 6.77
CA GLY A 205 5.88 -2.17 7.14
C GLY A 205 4.91 -2.35 5.98
N GLY A 206 3.97 -3.22 6.21
CA GLY A 206 2.91 -3.52 5.28
C GLY A 206 1.90 -4.50 5.85
N HIS A 207 0.79 -4.63 5.15
CA HIS A 207 -0.29 -5.53 5.47
C HIS A 207 -0.47 -6.54 4.33
N SER A 208 -0.85 -7.79 4.65
CA SER A 208 -1.11 -8.82 3.64
C SER A 208 0.12 -9.09 2.77
N TYR A 209 0.05 -8.91 1.46
CA TYR A 209 1.21 -9.01 0.56
C TYR A 209 2.29 -7.95 0.86
N GLY A 210 1.90 -6.81 1.45
CA GLY A 210 2.85 -5.83 2.00
C GLY A 210 3.60 -6.34 3.22
N ALA A 211 2.98 -7.15 4.09
CA ALA A 211 3.66 -7.80 5.22
C ALA A 211 4.65 -8.88 4.73
N PHE A 212 4.26 -9.64 3.70
CA PHE A 212 5.17 -10.55 3.01
C PHE A 212 6.39 -9.80 2.44
N GLY A 213 6.16 -8.67 1.76
CA GLY A 213 7.23 -7.80 1.26
C GLY A 213 8.10 -7.22 2.37
N THR A 214 7.50 -6.86 3.51
CA THR A 214 8.23 -6.37 4.69
C THR A 214 9.19 -7.42 5.24
N ALA A 215 8.70 -8.63 5.49
CA ALA A 215 9.54 -9.72 5.99
C ALA A 215 10.67 -10.06 4.98
N ASN A 216 10.35 -10.09 3.67
CA ASN A 216 11.34 -10.25 2.61
C ASN A 216 12.40 -9.14 2.65
N ALA A 217 12.00 -7.87 2.71
CA ALA A 217 12.93 -6.76 2.77
C ALA A 217 13.90 -6.90 3.96
N MET A 218 13.42 -7.34 5.11
CA MET A 218 14.23 -7.48 6.33
C MET A 218 15.16 -8.70 6.32
N VAL A 219 14.85 -9.77 5.59
CA VAL A 219 15.77 -10.91 5.43
C VAL A 219 16.72 -10.75 4.25
N GLN A 220 16.34 -10.00 3.22
CA GLN A 220 17.14 -9.78 2.00
C GLN A 220 18.06 -8.57 2.07
N THR A 221 17.80 -7.62 2.97
CA THR A 221 18.55 -6.34 3.04
C THR A 221 18.86 -5.92 4.47
N PRO A 222 19.94 -5.19 4.73
CA PRO A 222 20.25 -4.61 6.04
C PRO A 222 19.67 -3.19 6.23
N PHE A 223 18.70 -2.77 5.40
CA PHE A 223 18.30 -1.36 5.32
C PHE A 223 17.51 -0.88 6.54
N PHE A 224 16.73 -1.76 7.14
CA PHE A 224 15.71 -1.39 8.12
C PHE A 224 16.07 -1.84 9.54
N LYS A 225 15.74 -1.01 10.53
CA LYS A 225 15.97 -1.27 11.95
C LYS A 225 14.76 -1.88 12.64
N ALA A 226 13.58 -1.60 12.11
CA ALA A 226 12.31 -2.11 12.62
C ALA A 226 11.36 -2.45 11.45
N GLY A 227 10.56 -3.49 11.64
CA GLY A 227 9.51 -3.89 10.70
C GLY A 227 8.17 -4.07 11.40
N ILE A 228 7.09 -3.79 10.67
CA ILE A 228 5.70 -4.05 11.08
C ILE A 228 5.04 -4.89 10.00
N ALA A 229 4.67 -6.12 10.32
CA ALA A 229 4.12 -7.07 9.36
C ALA A 229 2.77 -7.64 9.84
N GLY A 230 1.68 -7.23 9.17
CA GLY A 230 0.32 -7.61 9.53
C GLY A 230 -0.34 -8.56 8.55
N ASP A 231 -0.96 -9.62 9.06
CA ASP A 231 -1.80 -10.58 8.31
C ASP A 231 -1.10 -11.12 7.05
N GLY A 232 0.20 -11.45 7.18
CA GLY A 232 1.03 -11.83 6.05
C GLY A 232 1.11 -13.35 5.82
N ASN A 233 1.54 -13.69 4.60
CA ASN A 233 2.00 -15.01 4.25
C ASN A 233 3.53 -15.01 4.22
N TYR A 234 4.18 -15.86 4.99
CA TYR A 234 5.64 -15.84 5.09
C TYR A 234 6.29 -17.14 4.60
N ASN A 235 5.48 -18.12 4.22
CA ASN A 235 5.93 -19.39 3.66
C ASN A 235 5.04 -19.81 2.51
N ARG A 236 5.49 -19.59 1.28
CA ARG A 236 4.73 -19.89 0.06
C ARG A 236 4.52 -21.40 -0.16
N SER A 237 5.32 -22.26 0.48
CA SER A 237 5.07 -23.71 0.41
C SER A 237 3.72 -24.13 1.02
N LEU A 238 3.13 -23.29 1.86
CA LEU A 238 1.78 -23.49 2.42
C LEU A 238 0.65 -22.95 1.51
N THR A 239 1.00 -22.28 0.41
CA THR A 239 0.07 -21.85 -0.65
C THR A 239 0.50 -22.44 -2.00
N PRO A 240 0.52 -23.77 -2.15
CA PRO A 240 1.23 -24.44 -3.25
C PRO A 240 0.57 -24.31 -4.62
N ALA A 241 -0.64 -23.77 -4.69
CA ALA A 241 -1.43 -23.66 -5.92
C ALA A 241 -1.40 -22.25 -6.54
N GLY A 242 -0.33 -21.48 -6.27
CA GLY A 242 -0.18 -20.12 -6.77
C GLY A 242 -0.54 -19.03 -5.75
N PHE A 243 -0.18 -17.80 -6.08
CA PHE A 243 -0.44 -16.60 -5.25
C PHE A 243 -0.29 -15.34 -6.11
N GLN A 244 -1.07 -14.31 -5.85
CA GLN A 244 -1.07 -13.09 -6.65
C GLN A 244 -1.19 -13.40 -8.17
N SER A 245 -0.21 -13.00 -8.99
CA SER A 245 -0.16 -13.36 -10.42
C SER A 245 0.57 -14.67 -10.70
N GLU A 246 1.20 -15.30 -9.70
CA GLU A 246 1.87 -16.60 -9.86
C GLU A 246 0.85 -17.72 -10.12
N ARG A 247 1.02 -18.44 -11.22
CA ARG A 247 0.14 -19.53 -11.65
C ARG A 247 0.81 -20.89 -11.63
N ARG A 248 2.14 -20.94 -11.56
CA ARG A 248 2.88 -22.19 -11.42
C ARG A 248 2.66 -22.76 -10.01
N TYR A 249 2.44 -24.04 -9.92
CA TYR A 249 2.35 -24.72 -8.64
C TYR A 249 3.73 -24.87 -7.98
N LEU A 250 3.75 -25.08 -6.68
CA LEU A 250 5.00 -25.28 -5.93
C LEU A 250 5.92 -26.32 -6.61
N TRP A 251 5.38 -27.42 -7.09
CA TRP A 251 6.15 -28.50 -7.71
C TRP A 251 6.69 -28.16 -9.11
N GLU A 252 6.17 -27.12 -9.74
CA GLU A 252 6.62 -26.62 -11.06
C GLU A 252 7.69 -25.54 -10.92
N ALA A 253 7.69 -24.80 -9.79
CA ALA A 253 8.60 -23.66 -9.54
C ALA A 253 9.14 -23.69 -8.09
N GLN A 254 9.62 -24.83 -7.62
CA GLN A 254 9.99 -25.06 -6.23
C GLN A 254 11.02 -24.04 -5.71
N ASP A 255 12.04 -23.75 -6.51
CA ASP A 255 13.10 -22.80 -6.12
C ASP A 255 12.53 -21.39 -5.88
N LEU A 256 11.62 -20.93 -6.74
CA LEU A 256 10.94 -19.66 -6.57
C LEU A 256 10.15 -19.61 -5.25
N TYR A 257 9.37 -20.63 -4.97
CA TYR A 257 8.56 -20.68 -3.74
C TYR A 257 9.42 -20.66 -2.47
N ILE A 258 10.60 -21.27 -2.52
CA ILE A 258 11.57 -21.27 -1.41
C ILE A 258 12.24 -19.88 -1.32
N GLU A 259 12.76 -19.36 -2.43
CA GLU A 259 13.50 -18.10 -2.48
C GLU A 259 12.65 -16.91 -2.04
N MET A 260 11.40 -16.85 -2.48
CA MET A 260 10.46 -15.80 -2.08
C MET A 260 10.00 -15.89 -0.62
N SER A 261 10.13 -17.04 0.04
CA SER A 261 9.59 -17.24 1.37
C SER A 261 10.56 -16.75 2.45
N PRO A 262 10.29 -15.65 3.17
CA PRO A 262 11.16 -15.17 4.24
C PRO A 262 11.32 -16.19 5.38
N PHE A 263 10.41 -17.13 5.53
CA PHE A 263 10.52 -18.22 6.50
C PHE A 263 11.81 -19.03 6.33
N PHE A 264 12.21 -19.35 5.09
CA PHE A 264 13.41 -20.14 4.81
C PHE A 264 14.71 -19.34 4.99
N GLN A 265 14.60 -18.03 5.21
CA GLN A 265 15.70 -17.10 5.39
C GLN A 265 15.58 -16.35 6.73
N ALA A 266 14.81 -16.87 7.68
CA ALA A 266 14.53 -16.24 8.96
C ALA A 266 15.82 -15.96 9.79
N ASP A 267 16.86 -16.79 9.60
CA ASP A 267 18.19 -16.59 10.19
C ASP A 267 18.89 -15.29 9.76
N ARG A 268 18.50 -14.73 8.60
CA ARG A 268 19.03 -13.47 8.06
C ARG A 268 18.29 -12.23 8.53
N LEU A 269 17.18 -12.37 9.28
CA LEU A 269 16.40 -11.20 9.71
C LEU A 269 17.32 -10.16 10.35
N SER A 270 17.30 -8.95 9.80
CA SER A 270 17.97 -7.77 10.32
C SER A 270 16.99 -6.86 11.06
N GLY A 271 17.38 -6.28 12.21
CA GLY A 271 16.51 -5.42 13.01
C GLY A 271 15.47 -6.18 13.82
N SER A 272 14.40 -5.49 14.23
CA SER A 272 13.32 -6.01 15.06
C SER A 272 12.02 -6.11 14.25
N LEU A 273 11.24 -7.18 14.41
CA LEU A 273 9.99 -7.39 13.68
C LEU A 273 8.80 -7.46 14.64
N LEU A 274 7.86 -6.53 14.49
CA LEU A 274 6.54 -6.62 15.09
C LEU A 274 5.59 -7.27 14.11
N MET A 275 4.94 -8.35 14.54
CA MET A 275 3.95 -9.08 13.76
C MET A 275 2.57 -8.96 14.42
N TYR A 276 1.53 -8.88 13.62
CA TYR A 276 0.16 -9.02 14.10
C TYR A 276 -0.69 -9.85 13.13
N HIS A 277 -1.74 -10.51 13.65
CA HIS A 277 -2.64 -11.31 12.83
C HIS A 277 -4.05 -11.39 13.42
N GLY A 278 -5.07 -11.21 12.57
CA GLY A 278 -6.46 -11.52 12.88
C GLY A 278 -6.66 -13.04 12.94
N MET A 279 -7.23 -13.56 14.04
CA MET A 279 -7.33 -15.00 14.22
C MET A 279 -8.46 -15.64 13.40
N ASP A 280 -9.41 -14.84 12.92
CA ASP A 280 -10.49 -15.24 12.01
C ASP A 280 -10.17 -14.86 10.55
N ASP A 281 -8.88 -14.71 10.20
CA ASP A 281 -8.47 -14.38 8.82
C ASP A 281 -8.91 -15.46 7.84
N HIS A 282 -9.93 -15.13 7.02
CA HIS A 282 -10.51 -15.99 5.99
C HIS A 282 -9.86 -15.83 4.61
N ASN A 283 -8.85 -14.99 4.48
CA ASN A 283 -8.10 -14.87 3.24
C ASN A 283 -7.29 -16.15 3.00
N VAL A 284 -7.55 -16.82 1.87
CA VAL A 284 -6.97 -18.14 1.54
C VAL A 284 -5.44 -18.13 1.59
N GLY A 285 -4.81 -16.99 1.25
CA GLY A 285 -3.35 -16.87 1.19
C GLY A 285 -2.68 -16.56 2.53
N THR A 286 -3.42 -16.13 3.56
CA THR A 286 -2.84 -15.51 4.77
C THR A 286 -3.35 -16.13 6.08
N HIS A 287 -3.70 -17.43 6.07
CA HIS A 287 -4.11 -18.09 7.30
C HIS A 287 -3.12 -17.84 8.46
N PRO A 288 -3.56 -17.63 9.71
CA PRO A 288 -2.73 -17.29 10.88
C PRO A 288 -1.51 -18.19 11.12
N ILE A 289 -1.56 -19.43 10.64
CA ILE A 289 -0.43 -20.38 10.71
C ILE A 289 0.88 -19.82 10.13
N HIS A 290 0.79 -18.92 9.13
CA HIS A 290 1.97 -18.31 8.53
C HIS A 290 2.74 -17.46 9.53
N SER A 291 2.02 -16.62 10.28
CA SER A 291 2.61 -15.78 11.32
C SER A 291 3.13 -16.63 12.50
N ASP A 292 2.38 -17.63 12.94
CA ASP A 292 2.79 -18.51 14.01
C ASP A 292 4.11 -19.24 13.68
N ARG A 293 4.27 -19.72 12.46
CA ARG A 293 5.48 -20.46 12.07
C ARG A 293 6.68 -19.56 11.90
N LEU A 294 6.52 -18.37 11.29
CA LEU A 294 7.62 -17.43 11.21
C LEU A 294 8.04 -16.96 12.59
N PHE A 295 7.09 -16.57 13.45
CA PHE A 295 7.38 -16.10 14.81
C PHE A 295 8.15 -17.16 15.61
N HIS A 296 7.69 -18.42 15.60
CA HIS A 296 8.41 -19.53 16.26
C HIS A 296 9.84 -19.70 15.72
N ALA A 297 10.03 -19.61 14.40
CA ALA A 297 11.38 -19.68 13.83
C ALA A 297 12.28 -18.55 14.33
N LEU A 298 11.74 -17.32 14.40
CA LEU A 298 12.50 -16.16 14.90
C LEU A 298 12.86 -16.29 16.37
N GLU A 299 11.95 -16.84 17.21
CA GLU A 299 12.24 -17.11 18.64
C GLU A 299 13.39 -18.13 18.80
N VAL A 300 13.32 -19.25 18.07
CA VAL A 300 14.37 -20.30 18.11
C VAL A 300 15.72 -19.76 17.65
N LEU A 301 15.72 -18.84 16.68
CA LEU A 301 16.92 -18.23 16.15
C LEU A 301 17.42 -17.04 17.02
N GLY A 302 16.74 -16.73 18.13
CA GLY A 302 17.10 -15.60 19.01
C GLY A 302 16.96 -14.23 18.35
N LYS A 303 16.09 -14.09 17.35
CA LYS A 303 15.80 -12.82 16.69
C LYS A 303 14.84 -11.98 17.54
N THR A 304 14.98 -10.66 17.43
CA THR A 304 14.07 -9.74 18.10
C THR A 304 12.75 -9.66 17.34
N ALA A 305 11.72 -10.29 17.88
CA ALA A 305 10.39 -10.28 17.30
C ALA A 305 9.30 -10.26 18.38
N SER A 306 8.15 -9.68 18.04
CA SER A 306 6.93 -9.72 18.86
C SER A 306 5.75 -10.06 17.96
N MET A 307 4.79 -10.84 18.50
CA MET A 307 3.58 -11.18 17.76
C MET A 307 2.34 -10.92 18.61
N TYR A 308 1.36 -10.27 17.98
CA TYR A 308 0.05 -9.99 18.58
C TYR A 308 -1.04 -10.63 17.77
N LYS A 309 -1.91 -11.38 18.45
CA LYS A 309 -3.04 -12.09 17.86
C LYS A 309 -4.33 -11.42 18.29
N TYR A 310 -5.15 -11.05 17.33
CA TYR A 310 -6.43 -10.40 17.58
C TYR A 310 -7.57 -11.38 17.36
N PRO A 311 -8.17 -11.93 18.43
CA PRO A 311 -9.38 -12.74 18.31
C PRO A 311 -10.50 -11.93 17.66
N PHE A 312 -11.31 -12.57 16.82
CA PHE A 312 -12.47 -11.96 16.13
C PHE A 312 -12.15 -10.90 15.06
N GLU A 313 -10.87 -10.69 14.73
CA GLU A 313 -10.48 -9.91 13.56
C GLU A 313 -10.24 -10.84 12.37
N ASP A 314 -10.77 -10.44 11.22
CA ASP A 314 -10.54 -11.07 9.93
C ASP A 314 -9.21 -10.57 9.32
N HIS A 315 -9.14 -10.36 8.02
CA HIS A 315 -7.96 -9.90 7.29
C HIS A 315 -7.68 -8.41 7.55
N GLY A 316 -7.25 -8.09 8.75
CA GLY A 316 -6.89 -6.75 9.25
C GLY A 316 -7.81 -6.22 10.35
N PRO A 317 -7.35 -5.21 11.10
CA PRO A 317 -8.10 -4.63 12.20
C PRO A 317 -9.36 -3.94 11.68
N ALA A 318 -10.51 -4.29 12.25
CA ALA A 318 -11.81 -3.72 11.93
C ALA A 318 -12.47 -3.08 13.17
N THR A 319 -12.18 -3.61 14.38
CA THR A 319 -12.74 -3.05 15.61
C THR A 319 -11.94 -1.84 16.09
N TYR A 320 -12.62 -0.94 16.79
CA TYR A 320 -12.01 0.27 17.34
C TYR A 320 -10.91 -0.05 18.35
N GLU A 321 -11.18 -1.00 19.25
CA GLU A 321 -10.26 -1.43 20.30
C GLU A 321 -8.97 -2.02 19.70
N THR A 322 -9.11 -2.91 18.73
CA THR A 322 -7.95 -3.49 18.03
C THR A 322 -7.13 -2.43 17.33
N THR A 323 -7.80 -1.48 16.66
CA THR A 323 -7.12 -0.38 15.98
C THR A 323 -6.29 0.46 16.94
N LEU A 324 -6.85 0.82 18.09
CA LEU A 324 -6.13 1.62 19.10
C LEU A 324 -4.96 0.85 19.73
N ASP A 325 -5.17 -0.42 20.07
CA ASP A 325 -4.10 -1.27 20.62
C ASP A 325 -2.96 -1.43 19.60
N LEU A 326 -3.30 -1.65 18.34
CA LEU A 326 -2.31 -1.79 17.26
C LEU A 326 -1.52 -0.49 17.05
N TRP A 327 -2.21 0.66 17.03
CA TRP A 327 -1.54 1.96 16.92
C TRP A 327 -0.59 2.24 18.08
N ALA A 328 -0.99 1.90 19.30
CA ALA A 328 -0.14 2.03 20.48
C ALA A 328 1.12 1.15 20.40
N ARG A 329 1.07 0.02 19.68
CA ARG A 329 2.23 -0.85 19.47
C ARG A 329 3.15 -0.40 18.36
N TRP A 330 2.65 0.38 17.40
CA TRP A 330 3.46 0.95 16.33
C TRP A 330 4.34 2.10 16.80
N VAL A 331 3.98 2.72 17.91
CA VAL A 331 4.70 3.81 18.58
C VAL A 331 5.72 3.29 19.58
#